data_31626d4c334b5b770fb96671ebc64efc
#
_entry.id   31626d4c334b5b770fb96671ebc64efc
#
_cell.length_a   1.000
_cell.length_b   1.000
_cell.length_c   1.000
_cell.angle_alpha   90.00
_cell.angle_beta   90.00
_cell.angle_gamma   90.00
#
_symmetry.space_group_name_H-M   'P 1'
#
loop_
_entity.id
_entity.type
_entity.pdbx_description
1 polymer ?
#
loop_
_entity_poly.entity_id
_entity_poly.type
_entity_poly.pdbx_seq_one_letter_code
_entity_poly.pdbx_strand_id
1 'polypeptide(L)'
;VDVFEPTVGIPNDGGDTHGDLDYQGPSDTLAINWEGNDTRDISFYQYSVGTTPGDTNVTPWTNNGTATEVVITDFFLTHGITYYANVRAYDMAGNMSSVESSDGNTADLSAPTVGWVNDGLGDDETFTPSATTLEANWDSFADTTSGIQYYEYAVGTTAGSSDVSDGWVSIETYLSVSVTFTLNETVTYYVSVRATDNVNNVSAVVTSDGITTDFTGP
;
A
#
# COMPACT_ATOMS: atom_id res chain seq x y z
N VAL A 1 -2.88 50.04 6.51
CA VAL A 1 -3.18 48.87 7.35
C VAL A 1 -3.69 47.78 6.40
N ASP A 2 -3.09 46.62 6.42
CA ASP A 2 -3.62 45.46 5.74
C ASP A 2 -4.72 44.83 6.57
N VAL A 3 -5.85 44.54 5.93
CA VAL A 3 -7.03 43.93 6.56
C VAL A 3 -7.45 42.65 5.83
N PHE A 4 -6.71 42.25 4.81
CA PHE A 4 -6.98 41.06 4.05
C PHE A 4 -6.24 39.88 4.70
N GLU A 5 -6.94 38.77 4.86
CA GLU A 5 -6.37 37.52 5.37
C GLU A 5 -5.61 36.80 4.24
N PRO A 6 -4.46 36.18 4.54
CA PRO A 6 -3.82 35.29 3.58
C PRO A 6 -4.68 34.05 3.33
N THR A 7 -4.35 33.30 2.28
CA THR A 7 -5.02 32.04 1.95
C THR A 7 -4.00 30.90 1.91
N VAL A 8 -4.44 29.70 2.27
CA VAL A 8 -3.71 28.45 2.07
C VAL A 8 -4.58 27.48 1.30
N GLY A 9 -3.95 26.66 0.47
CA GLY A 9 -4.61 25.53 -0.19
C GLY A 9 -4.73 24.35 0.76
N ILE A 10 -5.53 23.36 0.36
CA ILE A 10 -5.61 22.06 1.06
C ILE A 10 -4.22 21.43 1.01
N PRO A 11 -3.64 21.05 2.15
CA PRO A 11 -2.34 20.40 2.16
C PRO A 11 -2.44 18.96 1.64
N ASN A 12 -1.39 18.51 0.93
CA ASN A 12 -1.16 17.11 0.61
C ASN A 12 -0.39 16.46 1.76
N ASP A 13 -0.72 15.22 2.10
CA ASP A 13 -0.07 14.44 3.16
C ASP A 13 0.77 13.25 2.64
N GLY A 14 1.29 13.38 1.42
CA GLY A 14 2.23 12.46 0.79
C GLY A 14 3.60 13.06 0.47
N GLY A 15 3.80 14.34 0.77
CA GLY A 15 5.03 15.07 0.46
C GLY A 15 5.17 15.49 -1.00
N ASP A 16 6.29 16.17 -1.28
CA ASP A 16 6.57 16.89 -2.51
C ASP A 16 6.65 16.02 -3.77
N THR A 17 7.09 14.79 -3.63
CA THR A 17 7.36 13.89 -4.76
C THR A 17 6.27 12.85 -5.02
N HIS A 18 5.31 12.68 -4.11
CA HIS A 18 4.36 11.58 -4.14
C HIS A 18 2.91 12.04 -4.30
N GLY A 19 2.66 13.35 -4.22
CA GLY A 19 1.30 13.89 -4.23
C GLY A 19 0.56 13.56 -2.94
N ASP A 20 -0.73 13.49 -3.04
CA ASP A 20 -1.64 13.15 -1.95
C ASP A 20 -1.70 11.63 -1.76
N LEU A 21 -1.66 11.14 -0.52
CA LEU A 21 -1.68 9.72 -0.20
C LEU A 21 -2.87 9.38 0.72
N ASP A 22 -3.72 8.47 0.28
CA ASP A 22 -4.81 7.93 1.11
C ASP A 22 -4.31 6.97 2.19
N TYR A 23 -3.17 6.28 1.94
CA TYR A 23 -2.60 5.27 2.83
C TYR A 23 -1.07 5.38 2.91
N GLN A 24 -0.53 5.08 4.09
CA GLN A 24 0.91 5.03 4.33
C GLN A 24 1.31 3.74 5.04
N GLY A 25 2.29 3.05 4.47
CA GLY A 25 2.93 1.87 5.07
C GLY A 25 3.87 2.21 6.23
N PRO A 26 4.62 1.23 6.73
CA PRO A 26 5.57 1.44 7.81
C PRO A 26 6.58 2.55 7.49
N SER A 27 6.53 3.61 8.29
CA SER A 27 7.41 4.78 8.18
C SER A 27 7.55 5.46 9.54
N ASP A 28 8.64 6.15 9.76
CA ASP A 28 8.87 7.05 10.89
C ASP A 28 8.78 8.52 10.49
N THR A 29 8.24 8.81 9.31
CA THR A 29 8.10 10.17 8.79
C THR A 29 6.69 10.41 8.26
N LEU A 30 6.24 11.67 8.36
CA LEU A 30 5.08 12.19 7.66
C LEU A 30 5.53 13.43 6.87
N ALA A 31 5.36 13.40 5.56
CA ALA A 31 5.66 14.52 4.69
C ALA A 31 4.37 15.29 4.36
N ILE A 32 4.44 16.59 4.36
CA ILE A 32 3.30 17.49 4.12
C ILE A 32 3.77 18.61 3.21
N ASN A 33 2.98 18.97 2.22
CA ASN A 33 3.20 20.17 1.41
C ASN A 33 1.89 20.92 1.16
N TRP A 34 2.00 22.21 0.85
CA TRP A 34 0.85 23.10 0.62
C TRP A 34 1.21 24.27 -0.28
N GLU A 35 0.20 24.95 -0.74
CA GLU A 35 0.34 26.25 -1.39
C GLU A 35 -0.25 27.35 -0.51
N GLY A 36 0.25 28.56 -0.64
CA GLY A 36 -0.31 29.71 0.04
C GLY A 36 -0.11 30.98 -0.75
N ASN A 37 -1.03 31.90 -0.59
CA ASN A 37 -1.01 33.19 -1.28
C ASN A 37 -1.50 34.31 -0.38
N ASP A 38 -0.87 35.48 -0.53
CA ASP A 38 -1.32 36.75 0.01
C ASP A 38 -1.00 37.90 -0.93
N THR A 39 -1.74 38.98 -0.80
CA THR A 39 -1.57 40.22 -1.64
C THR A 39 -0.31 40.99 -1.29
N ARG A 40 0.28 40.79 -0.10
CA ARG A 40 1.39 41.56 0.45
C ARG A 40 2.55 40.78 1.01
N ASP A 41 2.57 39.52 0.98
CA ASP A 41 3.59 38.60 1.49
C ASP A 41 3.19 37.85 2.77
N ILE A 42 3.34 36.55 2.72
CA ILE A 42 3.24 35.65 3.85
C ILE A 42 4.41 35.90 4.81
N SER A 43 4.12 36.07 6.10
CA SER A 43 5.11 36.14 7.17
C SER A 43 5.64 34.77 7.56
N PHE A 44 4.71 33.85 7.81
CA PHE A 44 5.05 32.46 8.13
C PHE A 44 3.82 31.56 8.00
N TYR A 45 4.09 30.27 7.84
CA TYR A 45 3.12 29.20 7.96
C TYR A 45 3.25 28.49 9.28
N GLN A 46 2.14 27.91 9.75
CA GLN A 46 2.13 26.91 10.79
C GLN A 46 1.46 25.66 10.28
N TYR A 47 1.97 24.53 10.70
CA TYR A 47 1.34 23.22 10.49
C TYR A 47 1.03 22.55 11.84
N SER A 48 0.08 21.64 11.83
CA SER A 48 -0.20 20.71 12.92
C SER A 48 -0.66 19.38 12.35
N VAL A 49 -0.67 18.33 13.15
CA VAL A 49 -1.24 17.03 12.77
C VAL A 49 -2.22 16.59 13.86
N GLY A 50 -3.36 16.08 13.40
CA GLY A 50 -4.39 15.51 14.26
C GLY A 50 -4.96 14.21 13.72
N THR A 51 -5.84 13.58 14.52
CA THR A 51 -6.60 12.38 14.10
C THR A 51 -8.01 12.74 13.61
N THR A 52 -8.33 14.02 13.56
CA THR A 52 -9.49 14.61 12.88
C THR A 52 -9.08 15.93 12.25
N PRO A 53 -9.76 16.40 11.17
CA PRO A 53 -9.46 17.67 10.53
C PRO A 53 -9.46 18.84 11.53
N GLY A 54 -8.42 19.66 11.50
CA GLY A 54 -8.25 20.82 12.38
C GLY A 54 -7.69 20.52 13.75
N ASP A 55 -7.61 19.27 14.18
CA ASP A 55 -7.05 18.88 15.48
C ASP A 55 -5.52 18.97 15.52
N THR A 56 -4.99 19.05 16.76
CA THR A 56 -3.56 19.21 17.05
C THR A 56 -3.07 18.19 18.08
N ASN A 57 -3.80 17.07 18.18
CA ASN A 57 -3.58 16.08 19.25
C ASN A 57 -2.39 15.16 19.01
N VAL A 58 -1.81 15.18 17.79
CA VAL A 58 -0.60 14.42 17.43
C VAL A 58 0.61 15.36 17.38
N THR A 59 0.55 16.40 16.56
CA THR A 59 1.58 17.45 16.50
C THR A 59 0.92 18.81 16.74
N PRO A 60 1.33 19.57 17.76
CA PRO A 60 0.78 20.89 18.01
C PRO A 60 1.17 21.88 16.91
N TRP A 61 0.49 23.05 16.82
CA TRP A 61 0.85 24.10 15.89
C TRP A 61 2.32 24.45 15.96
N THR A 62 3.04 24.20 14.89
CA THR A 62 4.48 24.40 14.75
C THR A 62 4.77 25.41 13.64
N ASN A 63 5.63 26.38 13.90
CA ASN A 63 6.03 27.40 12.93
C ASN A 63 7.01 26.80 11.91
N ASN A 64 6.71 26.97 10.62
CA ASN A 64 7.52 26.50 9.50
C ASN A 64 8.23 27.61 8.72
N GLY A 65 8.23 28.85 9.24
CA GLY A 65 8.71 29.99 8.49
C GLY A 65 7.93 30.18 7.20
N THR A 66 8.60 30.49 6.10
CA THR A 66 7.99 30.67 4.78
C THR A 66 8.05 29.40 3.90
N ALA A 67 8.55 28.31 4.43
CA ALA A 67 8.57 27.03 3.71
C ALA A 67 7.17 26.45 3.56
N THR A 68 6.89 25.89 2.40
CA THR A 68 5.59 25.32 1.99
C THR A 68 5.59 23.79 2.02
N GLU A 69 6.59 23.20 2.66
CA GLU A 69 6.71 21.77 2.85
C GLU A 69 7.39 21.47 4.20
N VAL A 70 7.13 20.32 4.75
CA VAL A 70 7.79 19.79 5.94
C VAL A 70 7.82 18.28 5.92
N VAL A 71 8.92 17.69 6.41
CA VAL A 71 9.02 16.29 6.74
C VAL A 71 9.13 16.18 8.26
N ILE A 72 8.12 15.64 8.89
CA ILE A 72 8.11 15.37 10.34
C ILE A 72 8.78 14.02 10.52
N THR A 73 9.89 13.99 11.26
CA THR A 73 10.65 12.79 11.62
C THR A 73 10.26 12.28 13.00
N ASP A 74 10.61 11.04 13.33
CA ASP A 74 10.21 10.36 14.56
C ASP A 74 8.67 10.33 14.73
N PHE A 75 7.96 10.23 13.62
CA PHE A 75 6.50 10.19 13.57
C PHE A 75 6.01 8.74 13.63
N PHE A 76 5.59 8.31 14.82
CA PHE A 76 5.16 6.92 15.03
C PHE A 76 3.69 6.73 14.64
N LEU A 77 3.49 6.00 13.55
CA LEU A 77 2.18 5.64 13.05
C LEU A 77 1.53 4.55 13.92
N THR A 78 0.22 4.61 14.03
CA THR A 78 -0.61 3.54 14.62
C THR A 78 -1.52 2.97 13.53
N HIS A 79 -1.47 1.66 13.32
CA HIS A 79 -2.29 0.98 12.30
C HIS A 79 -3.77 1.32 12.43
N GLY A 80 -4.41 1.61 11.30
CA GLY A 80 -5.82 1.95 11.19
C GLY A 80 -6.18 3.36 11.64
N ILE A 81 -5.21 4.19 12.05
CA ILE A 81 -5.45 5.59 12.39
C ILE A 81 -5.24 6.45 11.14
N THR A 82 -6.19 7.34 10.87
CA THR A 82 -6.06 8.40 9.86
C THR A 82 -5.49 9.66 10.48
N TYR A 83 -4.46 10.19 9.86
CA TYR A 83 -3.78 11.42 10.25
C TYR A 83 -4.11 12.53 9.27
N TYR A 84 -4.43 13.71 9.78
CA TYR A 84 -4.78 14.90 9.01
C TYR A 84 -3.72 15.97 9.21
N ALA A 85 -3.11 16.41 8.12
CA ALA A 85 -2.24 17.56 8.09
C ALA A 85 -3.11 18.84 8.08
N ASN A 86 -2.81 19.78 8.96
CA ASN A 86 -3.50 21.06 9.03
C ASN A 86 -2.51 22.19 8.83
N VAL A 87 -2.88 23.20 8.04
CA VAL A 87 -2.02 24.35 7.73
C VAL A 87 -2.80 25.65 7.87
N ARG A 88 -2.11 26.70 8.31
CA ARG A 88 -2.55 28.09 8.30
C ARG A 88 -1.40 29.04 8.03
N ALA A 89 -1.71 30.20 7.48
CA ALA A 89 -0.74 31.26 7.18
C ALA A 89 -0.96 32.48 8.03
N TYR A 90 0.10 33.25 8.25
CA TYR A 90 0.07 34.60 8.79
C TYR A 90 0.76 35.56 7.83
N ASP A 91 0.17 36.70 7.59
CA ASP A 91 0.77 37.78 6.81
C ASP A 91 1.69 38.67 7.67
N MET A 92 2.31 39.67 7.03
CA MET A 92 3.17 40.64 7.72
C MET A 92 2.38 41.65 8.58
N ALA A 93 1.08 41.79 8.42
CA ALA A 93 0.21 42.61 9.26
C ALA A 93 -0.34 41.87 10.48
N GLY A 94 -0.16 40.53 10.54
CA GLY A 94 -0.62 39.66 11.60
C GLY A 94 -2.02 39.09 11.38
N ASN A 95 -2.60 39.23 10.18
CA ASN A 95 -3.85 38.54 9.83
C ASN A 95 -3.57 37.05 9.64
N MET A 96 -4.52 36.21 9.99
CA MET A 96 -4.42 34.74 9.92
C MET A 96 -5.42 34.16 8.92
N SER A 97 -5.00 33.22 8.10
CA SER A 97 -5.89 32.47 7.19
C SER A 97 -6.90 31.59 7.94
N SER A 98 -7.90 31.07 7.21
CA SER A 98 -8.57 29.82 7.63
C SER A 98 -7.56 28.71 7.83
N VAL A 99 -7.95 27.68 8.59
CA VAL A 99 -7.22 26.41 8.67
C VAL A 99 -7.71 25.52 7.53
N GLU A 100 -6.78 25.02 6.73
CA GLU A 100 -7.06 23.97 5.75
C GLU A 100 -6.48 22.66 6.23
N SER A 101 -7.21 21.58 5.98
CA SER A 101 -6.83 20.22 6.38
C SER A 101 -6.76 19.31 5.15
N SER A 102 -5.81 18.37 5.15
CA SER A 102 -5.77 17.27 4.16
C SER A 102 -7.02 16.41 4.27
N ASP A 103 -7.26 15.54 3.30
CA ASP A 103 -8.33 14.56 3.33
C ASP A 103 -7.98 13.33 4.18
N GLY A 104 -6.70 13.19 4.56
CA GLY A 104 -6.21 12.29 5.57
C GLY A 104 -5.52 11.03 5.04
N ASN A 105 -4.39 10.72 5.64
CA ASN A 105 -3.53 9.58 5.34
C ASN A 105 -3.69 8.50 6.40
N THR A 106 -4.19 7.32 6.02
CA THR A 106 -4.43 6.21 6.95
C THR A 106 -3.21 5.29 7.03
N ALA A 107 -2.74 5.05 8.25
CA ALA A 107 -1.61 4.15 8.48
C ALA A 107 -2.01 2.69 8.30
N ASP A 108 -1.36 2.00 7.36
CA ASP A 108 -1.48 0.56 7.18
C ASP A 108 -0.16 -0.14 7.46
N LEU A 109 -0.08 -0.77 8.62
CA LEU A 109 1.13 -1.45 9.11
C LEU A 109 0.97 -2.97 9.12
N SER A 110 -0.11 -3.50 8.55
CA SER A 110 -0.40 -4.93 8.50
C SER A 110 -0.31 -5.48 7.08
N ALA A 111 0.25 -6.66 6.97
CA ALA A 111 0.24 -7.39 5.71
C ALA A 111 -1.15 -8.00 5.45
N PRO A 112 -1.51 -8.27 4.18
CA PRO A 112 -2.73 -8.98 3.85
C PRO A 112 -2.84 -10.31 4.60
N THR A 113 -4.04 -10.65 5.03
CA THR A 113 -4.35 -11.97 5.58
C THR A 113 -4.31 -13.01 4.47
N VAL A 114 -3.90 -14.23 4.82
CA VAL A 114 -3.78 -15.31 3.83
C VAL A 114 -5.11 -15.98 3.55
N GLY A 115 -5.27 -16.43 2.31
CA GLY A 115 -6.36 -17.26 1.84
C GLY A 115 -5.95 -18.72 1.65
N TRP A 116 -6.39 -19.32 0.55
CA TRP A 116 -6.08 -20.68 0.13
C TRP A 116 -5.60 -20.71 -1.33
N VAL A 117 -4.92 -21.78 -1.71
CA VAL A 117 -4.45 -22.07 -3.07
C VAL A 117 -4.82 -23.50 -3.41
N ASN A 118 -5.50 -23.70 -4.52
CA ASN A 118 -5.84 -24.99 -5.10
C ASN A 118 -5.06 -25.23 -6.39
N ASP A 119 -4.77 -26.48 -6.67
CA ASP A 119 -4.30 -26.92 -7.97
C ASP A 119 -5.50 -27.05 -8.94
N GLY A 120 -5.33 -26.63 -10.20
CA GLY A 120 -6.42 -26.53 -11.18
C GLY A 120 -7.13 -25.16 -11.19
N LEU A 121 -8.10 -24.97 -12.11
CA LEU A 121 -8.89 -23.73 -12.25
C LEU A 121 -10.25 -23.78 -11.53
N GLY A 122 -10.55 -24.83 -10.82
CA GLY A 122 -11.81 -25.03 -10.13
C GLY A 122 -11.61 -25.69 -8.78
N ASP A 123 -12.22 -26.86 -8.61
CA ASP A 123 -11.97 -27.71 -7.44
C ASP A 123 -10.50 -28.15 -7.43
N ASP A 124 -9.98 -28.42 -6.26
CA ASP A 124 -8.60 -28.85 -6.07
C ASP A 124 -8.30 -30.19 -6.74
N GLU A 125 -7.24 -30.26 -7.52
CA GLU A 125 -6.87 -31.41 -8.33
C GLU A 125 -5.60 -32.07 -7.79
N THR A 126 -5.63 -33.40 -7.65
CA THR A 126 -4.46 -34.18 -7.19
C THR A 126 -3.55 -34.64 -8.33
N PHE A 127 -4.11 -34.81 -9.55
CA PHE A 127 -3.39 -35.30 -10.73
C PHE A 127 -3.71 -34.46 -11.96
N THR A 128 -2.70 -34.28 -12.83
CA THR A 128 -2.89 -33.66 -14.15
C THR A 128 -2.35 -34.57 -15.27
N PRO A 129 -3.11 -34.76 -16.36
CA PRO A 129 -2.61 -35.46 -17.53
C PRO A 129 -1.74 -34.57 -18.44
N SER A 130 -1.53 -33.31 -18.08
CA SER A 130 -0.74 -32.38 -18.89
C SER A 130 0.76 -32.58 -18.70
N ALA A 131 1.49 -32.67 -19.81
CA ALA A 131 2.94 -32.67 -19.82
C ALA A 131 3.55 -31.26 -19.88
N THR A 132 2.70 -30.23 -20.00
CA THR A 132 3.20 -28.87 -20.28
C THR A 132 2.46 -27.76 -19.57
N THR A 133 1.28 -28.00 -18.97
CA THR A 133 0.45 -26.94 -18.38
C THR A 133 0.20 -27.25 -16.91
N LEU A 134 0.45 -26.26 -16.08
CA LEU A 134 0.00 -26.23 -14.68
C LEU A 134 -1.03 -25.11 -14.53
N GLU A 135 -2.07 -25.39 -13.80
CA GLU A 135 -3.16 -24.48 -13.49
C GLU A 135 -3.31 -24.39 -11.97
N ALA A 136 -3.65 -23.21 -11.48
CA ALA A 136 -3.94 -22.98 -10.07
C ALA A 136 -4.93 -21.84 -9.92
N ASN A 137 -5.67 -21.88 -8.82
CA ASN A 137 -6.54 -20.79 -8.40
C ASN A 137 -6.40 -20.53 -6.89
N TRP A 138 -6.76 -19.33 -6.47
CA TRP A 138 -6.70 -18.92 -5.07
C TRP A 138 -7.77 -17.89 -4.76
N ASP A 139 -8.10 -17.74 -3.47
CA ASP A 139 -9.06 -16.76 -2.98
C ASP A 139 -8.86 -16.49 -1.50
N SER A 140 -9.69 -15.60 -0.95
CA SER A 140 -9.78 -15.27 0.47
C SER A 140 -8.53 -14.61 1.08
N PHE A 141 -7.59 -14.15 0.26
CA PHE A 141 -6.63 -13.17 0.71
C PHE A 141 -7.35 -11.84 0.92
N ALA A 142 -7.07 -11.15 2.00
CA ALA A 142 -7.75 -9.89 2.27
C ALA A 142 -6.83 -8.89 2.99
N ASP A 143 -6.89 -7.65 2.54
CA ASP A 143 -6.46 -6.49 3.28
C ASP A 143 -7.61 -5.48 3.38
N THR A 144 -7.98 -5.11 4.61
CA THR A 144 -9.14 -4.28 4.88
C THR A 144 -8.79 -2.80 5.04
N THR A 145 -7.52 -2.45 5.07
CA THR A 145 -7.04 -1.09 5.25
C THR A 145 -6.70 -0.45 3.93
N SER A 146 -5.63 -0.86 3.28
CA SER A 146 -5.21 -0.30 1.99
C SER A 146 -5.67 -1.14 0.78
N GLY A 147 -6.10 -2.38 1.00
CA GLY A 147 -6.52 -3.30 -0.05
C GLY A 147 -5.36 -4.00 -0.75
N ILE A 148 -5.67 -5.06 -1.51
CA ILE A 148 -4.67 -5.82 -2.26
C ILE A 148 -4.32 -5.08 -3.55
N GLN A 149 -3.03 -4.87 -3.78
CA GLN A 149 -2.48 -4.27 -4.98
C GLN A 149 -2.24 -5.32 -6.07
N TYR A 150 -1.60 -6.45 -5.73
CA TYR A 150 -1.32 -7.55 -6.66
C TYR A 150 -1.02 -8.85 -5.92
N TYR A 151 -1.06 -9.94 -6.69
CA TYR A 151 -0.58 -11.25 -6.30
C TYR A 151 0.72 -11.60 -7.02
N GLU A 152 1.51 -12.45 -6.38
CA GLU A 152 2.62 -13.14 -7.01
C GLU A 152 2.47 -14.63 -6.77
N TYR A 153 2.82 -15.44 -7.78
CA TYR A 153 2.92 -16.87 -7.66
C TYR A 153 4.33 -17.37 -7.94
N ALA A 154 4.63 -18.54 -7.43
CA ALA A 154 5.82 -19.30 -7.76
C ALA A 154 5.45 -20.77 -7.92
N VAL A 155 6.16 -21.49 -8.80
CA VAL A 155 5.99 -22.92 -9.03
C VAL A 155 7.28 -23.64 -8.71
N GLY A 156 7.17 -24.75 -7.97
CA GLY A 156 8.31 -25.54 -7.60
C GLY A 156 8.01 -27.04 -7.42
N THR A 157 9.07 -27.83 -7.28
CA THR A 157 8.99 -29.28 -7.01
C THR A 157 8.97 -29.61 -5.52
N THR A 158 9.05 -28.62 -4.68
CA THR A 158 8.81 -28.71 -3.22
C THR A 158 7.96 -27.52 -2.77
N ALA A 159 7.14 -27.72 -1.74
CA ALA A 159 6.27 -26.66 -1.23
C ALA A 159 7.08 -25.41 -0.87
N GLY A 160 6.66 -24.26 -1.40
CA GLY A 160 7.31 -22.94 -1.18
C GLY A 160 8.53 -22.68 -2.06
N SER A 161 9.00 -23.63 -2.88
CA SER A 161 10.11 -23.38 -3.82
C SER A 161 9.63 -22.72 -5.11
N SER A 162 10.58 -22.16 -5.88
CA SER A 162 10.35 -21.51 -7.16
C SER A 162 11.27 -22.05 -8.27
N ASP A 163 11.74 -23.29 -8.12
CA ASP A 163 12.71 -23.91 -8.99
C ASP A 163 12.17 -24.24 -10.40
N VAL A 164 10.85 -24.16 -10.60
CA VAL A 164 10.19 -24.34 -11.90
C VAL A 164 9.90 -23.00 -12.55
N SER A 165 9.42 -22.00 -11.80
CA SER A 165 9.10 -20.66 -12.32
C SER A 165 10.30 -19.71 -12.38
N ASP A 166 11.47 -20.10 -11.86
CA ASP A 166 12.67 -19.27 -11.75
C ASP A 166 12.39 -17.95 -11.00
N GLY A 167 11.70 -18.05 -9.86
CA GLY A 167 11.34 -16.93 -8.99
C GLY A 167 9.84 -16.67 -8.89
N TRP A 168 9.52 -15.55 -8.27
CA TRP A 168 8.14 -15.07 -8.11
C TRP A 168 7.72 -14.29 -9.34
N VAL A 169 6.48 -14.54 -9.81
CA VAL A 169 5.88 -13.90 -10.99
C VAL A 169 4.67 -13.09 -10.55
N SER A 170 4.67 -11.78 -10.80
CA SER A 170 3.53 -10.91 -10.52
C SER A 170 2.39 -11.14 -11.52
N ILE A 171 1.15 -11.12 -11.03
CA ILE A 171 -0.05 -11.41 -11.83
C ILE A 171 -1.20 -10.41 -11.55
N GLU A 172 -0.89 -9.18 -11.18
CA GLU A 172 -1.91 -8.18 -10.86
C GLU A 172 -2.92 -8.73 -9.83
N THR A 173 -4.22 -8.48 -10.01
CA THR A 173 -5.29 -8.94 -9.09
C THR A 173 -6.02 -10.20 -9.57
N TYR A 174 -5.48 -10.92 -10.54
CA TYR A 174 -6.08 -12.17 -10.99
C TYR A 174 -6.00 -13.25 -9.90
N LEU A 175 -7.05 -14.08 -9.84
CA LEU A 175 -7.20 -15.12 -8.81
C LEU A 175 -6.90 -16.54 -9.36
N SER A 176 -6.30 -16.63 -10.52
CA SER A 176 -5.91 -17.91 -11.14
C SER A 176 -4.80 -17.73 -12.16
N VAL A 177 -4.12 -18.81 -12.45
CA VAL A 177 -3.08 -18.87 -13.47
C VAL A 177 -3.14 -20.17 -14.25
N SER A 178 -2.83 -20.09 -15.54
CA SER A 178 -2.56 -21.24 -16.41
C SER A 178 -1.21 -21.01 -17.08
N VAL A 179 -0.20 -21.78 -16.72
CA VAL A 179 1.19 -21.56 -17.11
C VAL A 179 1.81 -22.77 -17.78
N THR A 180 2.74 -22.48 -18.70
CA THR A 180 3.37 -23.53 -19.52
C THR A 180 4.80 -23.76 -19.06
N PHE A 181 5.11 -25.02 -18.71
CA PHE A 181 6.44 -25.51 -18.37
C PHE A 181 6.69 -26.85 -19.07
N THR A 182 7.93 -27.33 -19.02
CA THR A 182 8.23 -28.73 -19.35
C THR A 182 8.10 -29.54 -18.07
N LEU A 183 7.07 -30.37 -17.97
CA LEU A 183 6.79 -31.18 -16.79
C LEU A 183 7.34 -32.60 -16.96
N ASN A 184 7.78 -33.19 -15.84
CA ASN A 184 8.25 -34.58 -15.80
C ASN A 184 7.17 -35.49 -15.24
N GLU A 185 7.06 -36.68 -15.79
CA GLU A 185 6.13 -37.72 -15.37
C GLU A 185 6.35 -38.09 -13.90
N THR A 186 5.26 -38.31 -13.15
CA THR A 186 5.26 -38.73 -11.73
C THR A 186 5.93 -37.73 -10.77
N VAL A 187 6.08 -36.46 -11.17
CA VAL A 187 6.57 -35.39 -10.31
C VAL A 187 5.40 -34.61 -9.74
N THR A 188 5.47 -34.32 -8.45
CA THR A 188 4.52 -33.41 -7.78
C THR A 188 5.03 -31.97 -7.88
N TYR A 189 4.17 -31.09 -8.34
CA TYR A 189 4.42 -29.65 -8.45
C TYR A 189 3.53 -28.90 -7.46
N TYR A 190 4.03 -27.80 -6.93
CA TYR A 190 3.36 -26.96 -5.93
C TYR A 190 3.28 -25.54 -6.45
N VAL A 191 2.10 -24.91 -6.32
CA VAL A 191 1.92 -23.49 -6.59
C VAL A 191 1.85 -22.74 -5.29
N SER A 192 2.74 -21.76 -5.13
CA SER A 192 2.81 -20.89 -3.96
C SER A 192 2.33 -19.50 -4.35
N VAL A 193 1.54 -18.85 -3.49
CA VAL A 193 0.97 -17.51 -3.72
C VAL A 193 1.21 -16.63 -2.50
N ARG A 194 1.46 -15.35 -2.76
CA ARG A 194 1.46 -14.27 -1.77
C ARG A 194 0.77 -13.04 -2.33
N ALA A 195 0.20 -12.22 -1.46
CA ALA A 195 -0.45 -10.97 -1.79
C ALA A 195 0.39 -9.78 -1.29
N THR A 196 0.39 -8.70 -2.04
CA THR A 196 0.98 -7.41 -1.65
C THR A 196 -0.13 -6.36 -1.64
N ASP A 197 -0.20 -5.54 -0.59
CA ASP A 197 -1.15 -4.45 -0.46
C ASP A 197 -0.69 -3.15 -1.15
N ASN A 198 -1.53 -2.11 -1.10
CA ASN A 198 -1.25 -0.84 -1.75
C ASN A 198 -0.15 0.01 -1.08
N VAL A 199 0.37 -0.42 0.08
CA VAL A 199 1.51 0.21 0.76
C VAL A 199 2.72 -0.72 0.87
N ASN A 200 2.74 -1.80 0.08
CA ASN A 200 3.82 -2.78 -0.07
C ASN A 200 4.07 -3.69 1.15
N ASN A 201 3.09 -3.90 2.04
CA ASN A 201 3.19 -5.00 2.99
C ASN A 201 2.87 -6.32 2.25
N VAL A 202 3.62 -7.38 2.54
CA VAL A 202 3.52 -8.67 1.84
C VAL A 202 3.00 -9.73 2.80
N SER A 203 1.99 -10.49 2.38
CA SER A 203 1.43 -11.60 3.16
C SER A 203 2.43 -12.74 3.40
N ALA A 204 2.11 -13.62 4.30
CA ALA A 204 2.74 -14.94 4.33
C ALA A 204 2.45 -15.70 3.03
N VAL A 205 3.34 -16.62 2.67
CA VAL A 205 3.16 -17.51 1.51
C VAL A 205 2.16 -18.62 1.85
N VAL A 206 1.23 -18.87 0.92
CA VAL A 206 0.36 -20.07 0.96
C VAL A 206 0.71 -20.93 -0.24
N THR A 207 0.75 -22.23 -0.04
CA THR A 207 1.13 -23.21 -1.07
C THR A 207 0.03 -24.25 -1.20
N SER A 208 -0.28 -24.68 -2.44
CA SER A 208 -1.17 -25.81 -2.73
C SER A 208 -0.64 -27.09 -2.08
N ASP A 209 -1.47 -28.11 -1.94
CA ASP A 209 -1.05 -29.42 -1.44
C ASP A 209 -0.30 -30.28 -2.48
N GLY A 210 -0.33 -29.81 -3.75
CA GLY A 210 0.50 -30.29 -4.83
C GLY A 210 -0.22 -31.21 -5.82
N ILE A 211 0.04 -30.96 -7.10
CA ILE A 211 -0.51 -31.72 -8.24
C ILE A 211 0.54 -32.63 -8.86
N THR A 212 0.24 -33.91 -8.99
CA THR A 212 1.14 -34.90 -9.58
C THR A 212 0.83 -35.11 -11.06
N THR A 213 1.87 -35.07 -11.88
CA THR A 213 1.74 -35.37 -13.31
C THR A 213 1.57 -36.88 -13.57
N ASP A 214 0.55 -37.23 -14.36
CA ASP A 214 0.29 -38.59 -14.85
C ASP A 214 -0.28 -38.50 -16.28
N PHE A 215 0.61 -38.43 -17.27
CA PHE A 215 0.24 -38.26 -18.67
C PHE A 215 0.55 -39.50 -19.51
N THR A 216 0.99 -40.62 -18.87
CA THR A 216 1.11 -41.93 -19.53
C THR A 216 -0.09 -42.79 -19.14
N GLY A 217 -0.82 -43.24 -20.15
CA GLY A 217 -1.94 -44.15 -19.93
C GLY A 217 -1.52 -45.54 -19.46
N PRO A 218 -2.47 -46.34 -18.90
CA PRO A 218 -2.24 -47.69 -18.47
C PRO A 218 -1.88 -48.66 -19.61
#